data_4d6f0c682e626980aec1f6c285b4a772
#
_entry.id   4d6f0c682e626980aec1f6c285b4a772
#
_cell.length_a   1.000
_cell.length_b   1.000
_cell.length_c   1.000
_cell.angle_alpha   90.00
_cell.angle_beta   90.00
_cell.angle_gamma   90.00
#
_symmetry.space_group_name_H-M   'P 1'
#
loop_
_entity.id
_entity.type
_entity.pdbx_description
1 polymer ?
#
loop_
_entity_poly.entity_id
_entity_poly.type
_entity_poly.pdbx_seq_one_letter_code
_entity_poly.pdbx_strand_id
1 'polypeptide(L)'
;MLAPVIATPSYQDEDGSMLAGKVIAITGAGRGIGREIALLAARRGAKVVVNDLGGSQDGVGQDRGPAQAVVDEITAAGGEAVANLADISDPLGAASIIDDAERVFGRIDGVVNNAGILRDRIFHKMSQVDWEDVIRVNLTGYFNVSKAAALRFKEQGSGSFVHFTSTSGLIGNFG
;
A
#
# COMPACT_ATOMS: atom_id res chain seq x y z
N MET A 1 -40.26 -0.16 8.52
CA MET A 1 -39.64 -1.48 8.54
C MET A 1 -38.14 -1.22 8.36
N LEU A 2 -37.36 -1.30 9.44
CA LEU A 2 -35.90 -1.15 9.38
C LEU A 2 -35.32 -2.44 8.79
N ALA A 3 -34.45 -2.30 7.80
CA ALA A 3 -33.72 -3.44 7.25
C ALA A 3 -32.91 -4.13 8.36
N PRO A 4 -32.77 -5.47 8.33
CA PRO A 4 -31.98 -6.17 9.33
C PRO A 4 -30.54 -5.68 9.28
N VAL A 5 -29.98 -5.32 10.43
CA VAL A 5 -28.54 -5.09 10.58
C VAL A 5 -27.85 -6.40 10.22
N ILE A 6 -27.15 -6.42 9.11
CA ILE A 6 -26.28 -7.55 8.75
C ILE A 6 -25.20 -7.59 9.83
N ALA A 7 -25.29 -8.58 10.71
CA ALA A 7 -24.23 -8.83 11.67
C ALA A 7 -22.93 -9.05 10.87
N THR A 8 -21.97 -8.16 11.07
CA THR A 8 -20.60 -8.42 10.58
C THR A 8 -20.17 -9.75 11.20
N PRO A 9 -19.67 -10.71 10.39
CA PRO A 9 -19.09 -11.91 10.96
C PRO A 9 -18.05 -11.49 11.99
N SER A 10 -18.16 -11.98 13.22
CA SER A 10 -17.09 -11.83 14.20
C SER A 10 -15.91 -12.65 13.67
N TYR A 11 -15.01 -11.99 12.98
CA TYR A 11 -13.78 -12.61 12.49
C TYR A 11 -12.88 -12.79 13.73
N GLN A 12 -13.05 -13.92 14.39
CA GLN A 12 -12.24 -14.32 15.53
C GLN A 12 -11.06 -15.13 14.98
N ASP A 13 -9.97 -14.45 14.67
CA ASP A 13 -8.69 -15.07 14.40
C ASP A 13 -8.02 -15.32 15.77
N GLU A 14 -8.39 -16.43 16.40
CA GLU A 14 -8.01 -16.75 17.79
C GLU A 14 -6.50 -16.97 17.94
N ASP A 15 -5.78 -17.27 16.85
CA ASP A 15 -4.35 -17.59 16.88
C ASP A 15 -3.44 -16.52 16.23
N GLY A 16 -4.00 -15.46 15.64
CA GLY A 16 -3.24 -14.40 14.98
C GLY A 16 -2.54 -14.82 13.67
N SER A 17 -2.84 -16.00 13.13
CA SER A 17 -2.11 -16.62 12.01
C SER A 17 -2.78 -16.49 10.64
N MET A 18 -3.83 -15.67 10.53
CA MET A 18 -4.64 -15.50 9.32
C MET A 18 -3.83 -15.28 8.03
N LEU A 19 -2.70 -14.58 8.15
CA LEU A 19 -1.81 -14.28 7.04
C LEU A 19 -0.50 -15.07 7.10
N ALA A 20 -0.46 -16.15 7.89
CA ALA A 20 0.75 -16.96 8.03
C ALA A 20 1.27 -17.45 6.67
N GLY A 21 2.55 -17.22 6.39
CA GLY A 21 3.21 -17.56 5.14
C GLY A 21 2.82 -16.72 3.92
N LYS A 22 1.98 -15.69 4.09
CA LYS A 22 1.65 -14.73 3.03
C LYS A 22 2.69 -13.64 2.94
N VAL A 23 2.96 -13.16 1.74
CA VAL A 23 3.82 -12.02 1.47
C VAL A 23 2.96 -10.89 0.92
N ILE A 24 3.01 -9.73 1.58
CA ILE A 24 2.17 -8.58 1.25
C ILE A 24 3.05 -7.35 1.02
N ALA A 25 2.91 -6.72 -0.14
CA ALA A 25 3.50 -5.43 -0.41
C ALA A 25 2.49 -4.31 -0.13
N ILE A 26 2.92 -3.29 0.60
CA ILE A 26 2.08 -2.15 0.99
C ILE A 26 2.77 -0.87 0.58
N THR A 27 2.14 -0.08 -0.28
CA THR A 27 2.69 1.21 -0.72
C THR A 27 2.25 2.35 0.19
N GLY A 28 3.12 3.35 0.39
CA GLY A 28 2.88 4.43 1.34
C GLY A 28 2.81 3.91 2.78
N ALA A 29 3.64 2.92 3.11
CA ALA A 29 3.56 2.19 4.37
C ALA A 29 4.50 2.72 5.47
N GLY A 30 5.19 3.82 5.25
CA GLY A 30 6.06 4.44 6.26
C GLY A 30 5.32 5.22 7.33
N ARG A 31 4.08 5.64 7.07
CA ARG A 31 3.28 6.48 7.98
C ARG A 31 1.78 6.20 7.86
N GLY A 32 1.01 6.73 8.83
CA GLY A 32 -0.46 6.75 8.78
C GLY A 32 -1.10 5.39 8.55
N ILE A 33 -2.10 5.33 7.69
CA ILE A 33 -2.90 4.12 7.45
C ILE A 33 -2.04 2.98 6.91
N GLY A 34 -1.15 3.25 5.95
CA GLY A 34 -0.27 2.23 5.37
C GLY A 34 0.64 1.58 6.41
N ARG A 35 1.19 2.37 7.34
CA ARG A 35 1.98 1.86 8.47
C ARG A 35 1.16 0.91 9.35
N GLU A 36 -0.04 1.32 9.75
CA GLU A 36 -0.89 0.49 10.62
C GLU A 36 -1.30 -0.82 9.92
N ILE A 37 -1.54 -0.79 8.60
CA ILE A 37 -1.80 -1.99 7.81
C ILE A 37 -0.56 -2.90 7.80
N ALA A 38 0.66 -2.35 7.62
CA ALA A 38 1.90 -3.12 7.61
C ALA A 38 2.14 -3.81 8.96
N LEU A 39 1.97 -3.08 10.06
CA LEU A 39 2.09 -3.63 11.40
C LEU A 39 1.02 -4.70 11.70
N LEU A 40 -0.22 -4.45 11.28
CA LEU A 40 -1.30 -5.43 11.46
C LEU A 40 -1.06 -6.69 10.64
N ALA A 41 -0.67 -6.56 9.37
CA ALA A 41 -0.36 -7.70 8.51
C ALA A 41 0.77 -8.56 9.11
N ALA A 42 1.84 -7.93 9.60
CA ALA A 42 2.93 -8.63 10.27
C ALA A 42 2.48 -9.34 11.55
N ARG A 43 1.67 -8.68 12.40
CA ARG A 43 1.07 -9.33 13.58
C ARG A 43 0.18 -10.52 13.25
N ARG A 44 -0.39 -10.56 12.04
CA ARG A 44 -1.20 -11.66 11.53
C ARG A 44 -0.40 -12.71 10.76
N GLY A 45 0.95 -12.66 10.87
CA GLY A 45 1.87 -13.65 10.33
C GLY A 45 2.32 -13.43 8.90
N ALA A 46 1.99 -12.30 8.28
CA ALA A 46 2.51 -11.96 6.96
C ALA A 46 3.97 -11.50 7.00
N LYS A 47 4.70 -11.78 5.93
CA LYS A 47 5.96 -11.11 5.59
C LYS A 47 5.64 -9.86 4.78
N VAL A 48 6.26 -8.73 5.07
CA VAL A 48 5.82 -7.44 4.56
C VAL A 48 6.90 -6.72 3.77
N VAL A 49 6.58 -6.29 2.55
CA VAL A 49 7.36 -5.26 1.85
C VAL A 49 6.76 -3.90 2.19
N VAL A 50 7.51 -3.10 2.92
CA VAL A 50 7.14 -1.76 3.35
C VAL A 50 7.69 -0.78 2.33
N ASN A 51 6.85 -0.35 1.37
CA ASN A 51 7.26 0.66 0.41
C ASN A 51 6.82 2.05 0.85
N ASP A 52 7.76 2.96 0.89
CA ASP A 52 7.51 4.40 1.10
C ASP A 52 8.66 5.22 0.52
N LEU A 53 8.33 6.18 -0.34
CA LEU A 53 9.31 7.10 -0.93
C LEU A 53 9.94 8.03 0.13
N GLY A 54 9.27 8.19 1.28
CA GLY A 54 9.69 9.08 2.35
C GLY A 54 9.35 10.56 2.09
N GLY A 55 8.56 10.86 1.06
CA GLY A 55 8.08 12.20 0.80
C GLY A 55 7.12 12.71 1.88
N SER A 56 6.94 14.02 1.94
CA SER A 56 5.85 14.66 2.71
C SER A 56 4.48 14.35 2.08
N GLN A 57 3.37 14.67 2.76
CA GLN A 57 2.01 14.45 2.26
C GLN A 57 1.72 15.13 0.91
N ASP A 58 2.46 16.18 0.61
CA ASP A 58 2.43 16.88 -0.67
C ASP A 58 3.40 16.28 -1.71
N GLY A 59 4.05 15.14 -1.42
CA GLY A 59 4.86 14.36 -2.36
C GLY A 59 6.25 14.95 -2.61
N VAL A 60 6.78 15.78 -1.70
CA VAL A 60 8.11 16.37 -1.84
C VAL A 60 9.13 15.63 -0.98
N GLY A 61 10.30 15.31 -1.56
CA GLY A 61 11.45 14.73 -0.87
C GLY A 61 11.49 13.21 -0.88
N GLN A 62 12.61 12.69 -0.40
CA GLN A 62 12.87 11.26 -0.18
C GLN A 62 13.57 11.09 1.16
N ASP A 63 13.08 10.18 1.99
CA ASP A 63 13.68 9.84 3.28
C ASP A 63 13.53 8.34 3.56
N ARG A 64 14.63 7.68 3.84
CA ARG A 64 14.66 6.25 4.18
C ARG A 64 14.02 5.96 5.53
N GLY A 65 14.04 6.92 6.43
CA GLY A 65 13.64 6.75 7.83
C GLY A 65 12.24 6.16 8.01
N PRO A 66 11.19 6.65 7.35
CA PRO A 66 9.83 6.16 7.58
C PRO A 66 9.63 4.67 7.25
N ALA A 67 10.05 4.21 6.08
CA ALA A 67 9.93 2.80 5.71
C ALA A 67 10.78 1.90 6.62
N GLN A 68 12.02 2.31 6.87
CA GLN A 68 12.94 1.54 7.71
C GLN A 68 12.46 1.47 9.16
N ALA A 69 11.92 2.54 9.71
CA ALA A 69 11.37 2.55 11.07
C ALA A 69 10.24 1.52 11.26
N VAL A 70 9.37 1.36 10.24
CA VAL A 70 8.31 0.34 10.27
C VAL A 70 8.89 -1.07 10.17
N VAL A 71 9.90 -1.27 9.34
CA VAL A 71 10.62 -2.56 9.25
C VAL A 71 11.28 -2.92 10.60
N ASP A 72 11.94 -1.96 11.22
CA ASP A 72 12.60 -2.16 12.52
C ASP A 72 11.58 -2.52 13.61
N GLU A 73 10.41 -1.86 13.62
CA GLU A 73 9.33 -2.16 14.56
C GLU A 73 8.73 -3.56 14.33
N ILE A 74 8.49 -3.95 13.09
CA ILE A 74 8.02 -5.29 12.74
C ILE A 74 9.03 -6.35 13.18
N THR A 75 10.32 -6.12 12.92
CA THR A 75 11.39 -7.05 13.24
C THR A 75 11.59 -7.16 14.75
N ALA A 76 11.52 -6.05 15.47
CA ALA A 76 11.59 -6.04 16.94
C ALA A 76 10.43 -6.82 17.59
N ALA A 77 9.27 -6.87 16.93
CA ALA A 77 8.11 -7.66 17.34
C ALA A 77 8.19 -9.14 16.89
N GLY A 78 9.28 -9.57 16.25
CA GLY A 78 9.49 -10.95 15.78
C GLY A 78 8.89 -11.25 14.39
N GLY A 79 8.40 -10.25 13.68
CA GLY A 79 7.92 -10.38 12.29
C GLY A 79 9.05 -10.26 11.25
N GLU A 80 8.70 -10.45 9.98
CA GLU A 80 9.62 -10.33 8.85
C GLU A 80 9.16 -9.19 7.92
N ALA A 81 10.06 -8.24 7.64
CA ALA A 81 9.77 -7.15 6.71
C ALA A 81 11.03 -6.68 5.99
N VAL A 82 10.83 -6.03 4.84
CA VAL A 82 11.89 -5.36 4.07
C VAL A 82 11.41 -3.99 3.60
N ALA A 83 12.28 -2.99 3.67
CA ALA A 83 11.99 -1.65 3.17
C ALA A 83 12.27 -1.55 1.66
N ASN A 84 11.37 -0.88 0.96
CA ASN A 84 11.55 -0.48 -0.43
C ASN A 84 11.24 1.03 -0.56
N LEU A 85 12.08 1.78 -1.28
CA LEU A 85 12.04 3.25 -1.33
C LEU A 85 11.67 3.76 -2.73
N ALA A 86 11.19 2.89 -3.58
CA ALA A 86 10.93 3.24 -4.96
C ALA A 86 9.69 4.13 -5.12
N ASP A 87 9.73 5.00 -6.11
CA ASP A 87 8.57 5.76 -6.58
C ASP A 87 7.64 4.85 -7.39
N ILE A 88 6.43 4.66 -6.92
CA ILE A 88 5.41 3.84 -7.62
C ILE A 88 4.98 4.44 -8.95
N SER A 89 5.17 5.73 -9.15
CA SER A 89 4.84 6.40 -10.42
C SER A 89 5.84 6.08 -11.53
N ASP A 90 7.04 5.62 -11.18
CA ASP A 90 7.99 5.05 -12.12
C ASP A 90 7.73 3.54 -12.31
N PRO A 91 7.53 3.06 -13.54
CA PRO A 91 7.27 1.64 -13.80
C PRO A 91 8.39 0.70 -13.29
N LEU A 92 9.65 1.10 -13.36
CA LEU A 92 10.76 0.29 -12.84
C LEU A 92 10.79 0.32 -11.32
N GLY A 93 10.52 1.48 -10.72
CA GLY A 93 10.36 1.61 -9.29
C GLY A 93 9.22 0.72 -8.76
N ALA A 94 8.06 0.74 -9.40
CA ALA A 94 6.94 -0.11 -9.05
C ALA A 94 7.25 -1.61 -9.17
N ALA A 95 7.98 -2.01 -10.24
CA ALA A 95 8.39 -3.40 -10.41
C ALA A 95 9.36 -3.85 -9.30
N SER A 96 10.27 -3.00 -8.86
CA SER A 96 11.24 -3.32 -7.81
C SER A 96 10.59 -3.71 -6.48
N ILE A 97 9.38 -3.23 -6.20
CA ILE A 97 8.62 -3.60 -4.99
C ILE A 97 8.27 -5.09 -5.03
N ILE A 98 7.85 -5.58 -6.19
CA ILE A 98 7.48 -6.97 -6.39
C ILE A 98 8.73 -7.85 -6.47
N ASP A 99 9.78 -7.38 -7.13
CA ASP A 99 11.07 -8.07 -7.19
C ASP A 99 11.69 -8.22 -5.78
N ASP A 100 11.55 -7.24 -4.89
CA ASP A 100 11.98 -7.35 -3.50
C ASP A 100 11.18 -8.42 -2.74
N ALA A 101 9.87 -8.50 -2.94
CA ALA A 101 9.04 -9.55 -2.34
C ALA A 101 9.52 -10.96 -2.77
N GLU A 102 9.79 -11.13 -4.06
CA GLU A 102 10.27 -12.41 -4.59
C GLU A 102 11.69 -12.74 -4.15
N ARG A 103 12.60 -11.77 -4.24
CA ARG A 103 14.00 -11.95 -3.86
C ARG A 103 14.17 -12.28 -2.37
N VAL A 104 13.40 -11.63 -1.49
CA VAL A 104 13.55 -11.79 -0.03
C VAL A 104 12.69 -12.93 0.51
N PHE A 105 11.46 -13.07 -0.01
CA PHE A 105 10.45 -13.97 0.56
C PHE A 105 10.00 -15.08 -0.39
N GLY A 106 10.43 -15.05 -1.65
CA GLY A 106 10.17 -16.10 -2.65
C GLY A 106 8.80 -16.06 -3.31
N ARG A 107 7.94 -15.08 -2.98
CA ARG A 107 6.57 -14.95 -3.53
C ARG A 107 5.96 -13.59 -3.26
N ILE A 108 4.79 -13.35 -3.85
CA ILE A 108 3.91 -12.23 -3.51
C ILE A 108 2.45 -12.70 -3.50
N ASP A 109 1.71 -12.48 -2.43
CA ASP A 109 0.31 -12.93 -2.27
C ASP A 109 -0.69 -11.78 -2.27
N GLY A 110 -0.27 -10.60 -1.87
CA GLY A 110 -1.13 -9.44 -1.79
C GLY A 110 -0.42 -8.14 -2.06
N VAL A 111 -1.15 -7.20 -2.66
CA VAL A 111 -0.70 -5.81 -2.84
C VAL A 111 -1.75 -4.87 -2.27
N VAL A 112 -1.31 -3.99 -1.38
CA VAL A 112 -2.12 -2.89 -0.86
C VAL A 112 -1.60 -1.58 -1.47
N ASN A 113 -2.33 -1.07 -2.45
CA ASN A 113 -2.08 0.23 -3.03
C ASN A 113 -2.71 1.31 -2.14
N ASN A 114 -1.90 1.88 -1.24
CA ASN A 114 -2.30 2.92 -0.29
C ASN A 114 -1.55 4.24 -0.50
N ALA A 115 -0.38 4.22 -1.14
CA ALA A 115 0.38 5.44 -1.41
C ALA A 115 -0.46 6.47 -2.18
N GLY A 116 -0.39 7.71 -1.77
CA GLY A 116 -1.12 8.78 -2.44
C GLY A 116 -0.66 10.14 -1.94
N ILE A 117 -0.89 11.14 -2.76
CA ILE A 117 -0.64 12.54 -2.44
C ILE A 117 -1.92 13.36 -2.60
N LEU A 118 -1.95 14.50 -1.94
CA LEU A 118 -3.03 15.47 -2.04
C LEU A 118 -2.52 16.78 -2.66
N ARG A 119 -3.33 17.38 -3.52
CA ARG A 119 -3.11 18.69 -4.15
C ARG A 119 -4.41 19.49 -4.13
N ASP A 120 -5.01 19.60 -2.94
CA ASP A 120 -6.32 20.22 -2.78
C ASP A 120 -6.30 21.69 -3.22
N ARG A 121 -7.13 22.02 -4.19
CA ARG A 121 -7.34 23.37 -4.74
C ARG A 121 -8.77 23.51 -5.20
N ILE A 122 -9.34 24.69 -5.08
CA ILE A 122 -10.61 24.99 -5.75
C ILE A 122 -10.41 24.79 -7.25
N PHE A 123 -11.30 24.07 -7.91
CA PHE A 123 -11.12 23.56 -9.28
C PHE A 123 -10.62 24.60 -10.28
N HIS A 124 -11.20 25.81 -10.28
CA HIS A 124 -10.79 26.88 -11.21
C HIS A 124 -9.42 27.52 -10.90
N LYS A 125 -8.79 27.15 -9.77
CA LYS A 125 -7.43 27.60 -9.37
C LYS A 125 -6.42 26.44 -9.38
N MET A 126 -6.89 25.23 -9.67
CA MET A 126 -6.02 24.06 -9.78
C MET A 126 -5.10 24.21 -10.99
N SER A 127 -3.80 24.02 -10.78
CA SER A 127 -2.85 24.00 -11.88
C SER A 127 -2.83 22.66 -12.59
N GLN A 128 -2.37 22.66 -13.83
CA GLN A 128 -2.15 21.40 -14.57
C GLN A 128 -1.18 20.47 -13.81
N VAL A 129 -0.16 21.02 -13.17
CA VAL A 129 0.82 20.26 -12.39
C VAL A 129 0.17 19.61 -11.17
N ASP A 130 -0.70 20.33 -10.44
CA ASP A 130 -1.42 19.75 -9.30
C ASP A 130 -2.26 18.52 -9.75
N TRP A 131 -2.94 18.65 -10.87
CA TRP A 131 -3.72 17.57 -11.46
C TRP A 131 -2.85 16.38 -11.88
N GLU A 132 -1.81 16.65 -12.67
CA GLU A 132 -0.91 15.61 -13.20
C GLU A 132 -0.19 14.86 -12.10
N ASP A 133 0.25 15.54 -11.04
CA ASP A 133 0.90 14.91 -9.89
C ASP A 133 -0.03 13.91 -9.20
N VAL A 134 -1.29 14.28 -8.96
CA VAL A 134 -2.26 13.36 -8.33
C VAL A 134 -2.54 12.17 -9.22
N ILE A 135 -2.78 12.37 -10.53
CA ILE A 135 -2.99 11.27 -11.48
C ILE A 135 -1.76 10.36 -11.55
N ARG A 136 -0.58 10.94 -11.60
CA ARG A 136 0.69 10.21 -11.69
C ARG A 136 0.89 9.28 -10.48
N VAL A 137 0.66 9.76 -9.28
CA VAL A 137 0.88 8.95 -8.06
C VAL A 137 -0.33 8.06 -7.77
N ASN A 138 -1.53 8.64 -7.65
CA ASN A 138 -2.69 7.92 -7.11
C ASN A 138 -3.37 6.99 -8.12
N LEU A 139 -3.17 7.20 -9.43
CA LEU A 139 -3.76 6.35 -10.47
C LEU A 139 -2.70 5.55 -11.22
N THR A 140 -1.73 6.24 -11.86
CA THR A 140 -0.69 5.58 -12.64
C THR A 140 0.21 4.72 -11.75
N GLY A 141 0.54 5.19 -10.54
CA GLY A 141 1.30 4.41 -9.56
C GLY A 141 0.60 3.09 -9.19
N TYR A 142 -0.69 3.13 -8.92
CA TYR A 142 -1.48 1.91 -8.63
C TYR A 142 -1.51 0.95 -9.81
N PHE A 143 -1.65 1.48 -11.04
CA PHE A 143 -1.56 0.67 -12.25
C PHE A 143 -0.20 -0.02 -12.38
N ASN A 144 0.90 0.71 -12.18
CA ASN A 144 2.25 0.17 -12.32
C ASN A 144 2.51 -0.98 -11.36
N VAL A 145 2.24 -0.79 -10.05
CA VAL A 145 2.43 -1.82 -9.02
C VAL A 145 1.52 -3.02 -9.28
N SER A 146 0.25 -2.77 -9.60
CA SER A 146 -0.70 -3.84 -9.88
C SER A 146 -0.32 -4.64 -11.11
N LYS A 147 0.16 -3.98 -12.18
CA LYS A 147 0.63 -4.65 -13.39
C LYS A 147 1.83 -5.55 -13.12
N ALA A 148 2.80 -5.08 -12.32
CA ALA A 148 3.95 -5.89 -11.93
C ALA A 148 3.54 -7.14 -11.14
N ALA A 149 2.66 -6.97 -10.14
CA ALA A 149 2.17 -8.08 -9.32
C ALA A 149 1.27 -9.04 -10.09
N ALA A 150 0.45 -8.55 -11.03
CA ALA A 150 -0.49 -9.37 -11.79
C ALA A 150 0.20 -10.48 -12.59
N LEU A 151 1.41 -10.25 -13.10
CA LEU A 151 2.20 -11.27 -13.78
C LEU A 151 2.51 -12.43 -12.82
N ARG A 152 2.93 -12.12 -11.60
CA ARG A 152 3.26 -13.12 -10.57
C ARG A 152 2.02 -13.84 -10.06
N PHE A 153 0.93 -13.10 -9.81
CA PHE A 153 -0.36 -13.69 -9.43
C PHE A 153 -0.87 -14.67 -10.47
N LYS A 154 -0.72 -14.34 -11.77
CA LYS A 154 -1.07 -15.24 -12.87
C LYS A 154 -0.24 -16.53 -12.84
N GLU A 155 1.08 -16.42 -12.68
CA GLU A 155 1.99 -17.56 -12.62
C GLU A 155 1.73 -18.46 -11.39
N GLN A 156 1.45 -17.83 -10.23
CA GLN A 156 1.11 -18.53 -8.98
C GLN A 156 -0.30 -19.12 -8.96
N GLY A 157 -1.20 -18.65 -9.82
CA GLY A 157 -2.62 -18.99 -9.79
C GLY A 157 -3.38 -18.38 -8.61
N SER A 158 -2.79 -17.41 -7.89
CA SER A 158 -3.39 -16.77 -6.73
C SER A 158 -2.80 -15.38 -6.50
N GLY A 159 -3.56 -14.49 -5.85
CA GLY A 159 -3.15 -13.15 -5.47
C GLY A 159 -4.36 -12.25 -5.21
N SER A 160 -4.15 -11.18 -4.46
CA SER A 160 -5.21 -10.22 -4.12
C SER A 160 -4.71 -8.79 -4.19
N PHE A 161 -5.60 -7.90 -4.61
CA PHE A 161 -5.37 -6.45 -4.60
C PHE A 161 -6.32 -5.75 -3.63
N VAL A 162 -5.79 -4.77 -2.91
CA VAL A 162 -6.57 -3.78 -2.17
C VAL A 162 -6.18 -2.41 -2.69
N HIS A 163 -7.15 -1.65 -3.19
CA HIS A 163 -6.94 -0.30 -3.69
C HIS A 163 -7.63 0.71 -2.80
N PHE A 164 -6.87 1.67 -2.31
CA PHE A 164 -7.42 2.77 -1.55
C PHE A 164 -8.08 3.78 -2.48
N THR A 165 -9.25 4.22 -2.09
CA THR A 165 -9.98 5.32 -2.72
C THR A 165 -10.49 6.28 -1.64
N SER A 166 -11.27 7.26 -2.02
CA SER A 166 -11.80 8.24 -1.08
C SER A 166 -13.31 8.43 -1.28
N THR A 167 -13.99 8.77 -0.20
CA THR A 167 -15.36 9.28 -0.28
C THR A 167 -15.46 10.53 -1.16
N SER A 168 -14.40 11.33 -1.24
CA SER A 168 -14.32 12.47 -2.16
C SER A 168 -14.52 12.08 -3.63
N GLY A 169 -14.09 10.88 -4.03
CA GLY A 169 -14.32 10.35 -5.37
C GLY A 169 -15.77 9.91 -5.63
N LEU A 170 -16.56 9.68 -4.58
CA LEU A 170 -17.96 9.24 -4.66
C LEU A 170 -18.95 10.40 -4.51
N ILE A 171 -18.71 11.32 -3.60
CA ILE A 171 -19.65 12.38 -3.24
C ILE A 171 -19.12 13.80 -3.53
N GLY A 172 -17.85 13.91 -3.97
CA GLY A 172 -17.18 15.18 -4.19
C GLY A 172 -16.62 15.81 -2.92
N ASN A 173 -15.74 16.79 -3.11
CA ASN A 173 -15.13 17.61 -2.05
C ASN A 173 -14.76 18.99 -2.59
N PHE A 174 -14.54 19.94 -1.72
CA PHE A 174 -13.97 21.26 -2.07
C PHE A 174 -12.45 21.10 -2.32
N GLY A 175 -12.03 21.15 -3.55
CA GLY A 175 -10.63 21.05 -3.91
C GLY A 175 -10.25 19.81 -4.67
#